data_c1db258e1f46b2b6eb472e5a89e31691
#
_entry.id   c1db258e1f46b2b6eb472e5a89e31691
#
_cell.length_a   1.000
_cell.length_b   1.000
_cell.length_c   1.000
_cell.angle_alpha   90.00
_cell.angle_beta   90.00
_cell.angle_gamma   90.00
#
_symmetry.space_group_name_H-M   'P 1'
#
loop_
_entity.id
_entity.type
_entity.pdbx_description
1 polymer ?
#
loop_
_entity_poly.entity_id
_entity_poly.type
_entity_poly.pdbx_seq_one_letter_code
_entity_poly.pdbx_strand_id
1 'polypeptide(L)'
;MKTSTLFAALCTAAAALCAMSAEAQTAPAAPQAAAAPAPGTPWSLDDCIGYALANNIDVQQRALQVEQNEVELSTAKYSRLPDLNASIGGDASFGRVLSSDNTYKDNNQTSGSLNISTSLPVFQGMRINRQVKGGKLDLAAAMQDLERAREDVSINVMTLYLEVLYNKELTDVAERQLALSTLQATQSRELVAAGKQPESARYESEALMAKDQLSLTQARNDLQLALLNLSQALNRESAAGFDVVVPELDSVTLASLHRLGTADGVYNYAVENRPHIKAERLRLESSENSVLIAKSALYPSISLSGGYGTGVYSADSDKFWAQMRHNSREYAGVPLDNPIFNRRAARNDISKAQLAVRSQQLAVTQTVQAKYEFVFRSKILYFYRGKPLQL
;
A
#
# COMPACT_ATOMS: atom_id res chain seq x y z
N MET A 1 -1.58 23.00 53.93
CA MET A 1 -2.62 22.00 53.67
C MET A 1 -3.67 22.35 52.62
N LYS A 2 -3.68 23.56 52.06
CA LYS A 2 -4.66 23.97 50.99
C LYS A 2 -4.23 23.66 49.55
N THR A 3 -2.96 23.37 49.30
CA THR A 3 -2.42 23.10 47.95
C THR A 3 -2.69 21.66 47.44
N SER A 4 -2.79 20.68 48.35
CA SER A 4 -3.04 19.28 47.96
C SER A 4 -4.48 18.98 47.49
N THR A 5 -5.44 19.78 48.00
CA THR A 5 -6.86 19.64 47.59
C THR A 5 -7.13 20.24 46.23
N LEU A 6 -6.40 21.29 45.84
CA LEU A 6 -6.47 21.92 44.51
C LEU A 6 -5.95 20.98 43.41
N PHE A 7 -4.83 20.33 43.70
CA PHE A 7 -4.23 19.35 42.75
C PHE A 7 -5.11 18.12 42.59
N ALA A 8 -5.70 17.60 43.65
CA ALA A 8 -6.61 16.44 43.60
C ALA A 8 -7.89 16.73 42.82
N ALA A 9 -8.49 17.94 42.96
CA ALA A 9 -9.70 18.33 42.23
C ALA A 9 -9.43 18.55 40.72
N LEU A 10 -8.23 19.03 40.35
CA LEU A 10 -7.83 19.18 38.95
C LEU A 10 -7.58 17.85 38.26
N CYS A 11 -6.94 16.91 38.96
CA CYS A 11 -6.68 15.55 38.44
C CYS A 11 -7.96 14.74 38.23
N THR A 12 -8.96 14.90 39.08
CA THR A 12 -10.25 14.21 38.93
C THR A 12 -11.08 14.76 37.75
N ALA A 13 -11.02 16.08 37.49
CA ALA A 13 -11.65 16.68 36.32
C ALA A 13 -10.98 16.28 34.99
N ALA A 14 -9.65 16.17 34.96
CA ALA A 14 -8.89 15.68 33.81
C ALA A 14 -9.20 14.21 33.49
N ALA A 15 -9.32 13.35 34.50
CA ALA A 15 -9.66 11.95 34.32
C ALA A 15 -11.09 11.75 33.78
N ALA A 16 -12.04 12.59 34.15
CA ALA A 16 -13.42 12.54 33.67
C ALA A 16 -13.55 12.98 32.19
N LEU A 17 -12.75 13.95 31.73
CA LEU A 17 -12.72 14.35 30.32
C LEU A 17 -12.02 13.31 29.42
N CYS A 18 -10.99 12.63 29.88
CA CYS A 18 -10.34 11.54 29.14
C CYS A 18 -11.25 10.30 28.97
N ALA A 19 -12.21 10.08 29.85
CA ALA A 19 -13.13 8.95 29.75
C ALA A 19 -14.21 9.12 28.66
N MET A 20 -14.48 10.34 28.20
CA MET A 20 -15.50 10.59 27.18
C MET A 20 -15.00 10.44 25.72
N SER A 21 -13.69 10.29 25.50
CA SER A 21 -13.11 10.14 24.16
C SER A 21 -12.87 8.68 23.71
N ALA A 22 -13.28 7.70 24.54
CA ALA A 22 -13.12 6.28 24.23
C ALA A 22 -14.40 5.68 23.59
N GLU A 23 -14.97 6.32 22.57
CA GLU A 23 -15.83 5.59 21.64
C GLU A 23 -14.92 4.72 20.77
N ALA A 24 -15.01 3.42 21.00
CA ALA A 24 -14.31 2.40 20.24
C ALA A 24 -14.67 2.54 18.76
N GLN A 25 -13.73 3.00 17.95
CA GLN A 25 -13.79 2.81 16.51
C GLN A 25 -13.86 1.31 16.28
N THR A 26 -15.04 0.82 15.88
CA THR A 26 -15.18 -0.52 15.33
C THR A 26 -14.23 -0.63 14.16
N ALA A 27 -13.19 -1.43 14.32
CA ALA A 27 -12.27 -1.75 13.23
C ALA A 27 -13.10 -2.27 12.03
N PRO A 28 -12.83 -1.82 10.80
CA PRO A 28 -13.49 -2.37 9.64
C PRO A 28 -13.28 -3.88 9.59
N ALA A 29 -14.35 -4.62 9.31
CA ALA A 29 -14.31 -6.07 9.22
C ALA A 29 -13.27 -6.47 8.17
N ALA A 30 -12.33 -7.32 8.56
CA ALA A 30 -11.33 -7.86 7.65
C ALA A 30 -12.04 -8.50 6.44
N PRO A 31 -11.55 -8.29 5.20
CA PRO A 31 -12.12 -8.91 4.02
C PRO A 31 -12.17 -10.44 4.21
N GLN A 32 -13.33 -11.04 3.98
CA GLN A 32 -13.50 -12.49 4.09
C GLN A 32 -12.57 -13.17 3.09
N ALA A 33 -11.60 -13.93 3.60
CA ALA A 33 -10.72 -14.76 2.79
C ALA A 33 -11.56 -15.71 1.93
N ALA A 34 -11.27 -15.77 0.63
CA ALA A 34 -11.89 -16.77 -0.25
C ALA A 34 -11.56 -18.18 0.28
N ALA A 35 -12.57 -19.00 0.40
CA ALA A 35 -12.39 -20.37 0.89
C ALA A 35 -11.53 -21.16 -0.10
N ALA A 36 -10.49 -21.83 0.40
CA ALA A 36 -9.69 -22.75 -0.40
C ALA A 36 -10.57 -23.91 -0.89
N PRO A 37 -10.38 -24.40 -2.12
CA PRO A 37 -10.99 -25.66 -2.56
C PRO A 37 -10.73 -26.80 -1.58
N ALA A 38 -11.59 -27.84 -1.57
CA ALA A 38 -11.47 -28.97 -0.66
C ALA A 38 -10.08 -29.61 -0.73
N PRO A 39 -9.48 -30.05 0.39
CA PRO A 39 -8.18 -30.67 0.39
C PRO A 39 -8.13 -31.90 -0.54
N GLY A 40 -7.16 -31.94 -1.45
CA GLY A 40 -6.97 -33.04 -2.40
C GLY A 40 -7.62 -32.84 -3.78
N THR A 41 -8.33 -31.75 -4.05
CA THR A 41 -8.78 -31.41 -5.40
C THR A 41 -7.68 -30.63 -6.13
N PRO A 42 -7.31 -31.01 -7.37
CA PRO A 42 -6.37 -30.22 -8.16
C PRO A 42 -6.99 -28.87 -8.54
N TRP A 43 -6.19 -27.80 -8.46
CA TRP A 43 -6.64 -26.43 -8.65
C TRP A 43 -6.61 -26.03 -10.12
N SER A 44 -7.68 -25.40 -10.59
CA SER A 44 -7.69 -24.75 -11.90
C SER A 44 -6.93 -23.40 -11.86
N LEU A 45 -6.60 -22.86 -13.02
CA LEU A 45 -5.96 -21.53 -13.12
C LEU A 45 -6.86 -20.44 -12.52
N ASP A 46 -8.17 -20.50 -12.79
CA ASP A 46 -9.14 -19.51 -12.30
C ASP A 46 -9.27 -19.58 -10.77
N ASP A 47 -9.26 -20.79 -10.18
CA ASP A 47 -9.25 -20.98 -8.72
C ASP A 47 -8.00 -20.37 -8.10
N CYS A 48 -6.83 -20.61 -8.71
CA CYS A 48 -5.56 -20.04 -8.26
C CYS A 48 -5.58 -18.50 -8.31
N ILE A 49 -6.04 -17.90 -9.40
CA ILE A 49 -6.13 -16.45 -9.54
C ILE A 49 -7.14 -15.89 -8.52
N GLY A 50 -8.33 -16.47 -8.42
CA GLY A 50 -9.37 -16.03 -7.48
C GLY A 50 -8.90 -16.07 -6.03
N TYR A 51 -8.23 -17.16 -5.64
CA TYR A 51 -7.68 -17.29 -4.28
C TYR A 51 -6.52 -16.31 -4.03
N ALA A 52 -5.61 -16.13 -5.00
CA ALA A 52 -4.52 -15.17 -4.88
C ALA A 52 -5.04 -13.74 -4.71
N LEU A 53 -6.01 -13.31 -5.52
CA LEU A 53 -6.58 -11.97 -5.43
C LEU A 53 -7.25 -11.68 -4.07
N ALA A 54 -7.79 -12.71 -3.42
CA ALA A 54 -8.40 -12.57 -2.09
C ALA A 54 -7.37 -12.59 -0.94
N ASN A 55 -6.29 -13.38 -1.07
CA ASN A 55 -5.39 -13.69 0.04
C ASN A 55 -3.97 -13.11 -0.12
N ASN A 56 -3.61 -12.59 -1.30
CA ASN A 56 -2.27 -12.06 -1.54
C ASN A 56 -2.02 -10.78 -0.73
N ILE A 57 -0.87 -10.75 -0.05
CA ILE A 57 -0.48 -9.67 0.87
C ILE A 57 -0.34 -8.33 0.13
N ASP A 58 0.23 -8.31 -1.08
CA ASP A 58 0.41 -7.06 -1.84
C ASP A 58 -0.94 -6.43 -2.22
N VAL A 59 -1.92 -7.25 -2.63
CA VAL A 59 -3.27 -6.78 -2.92
C VAL A 59 -3.94 -6.22 -1.66
N GLN A 60 -3.81 -6.91 -0.52
CA GLN A 60 -4.36 -6.45 0.75
C GLN A 60 -3.70 -5.14 1.21
N GLN A 61 -2.38 -5.01 1.09
CA GLN A 61 -1.67 -3.77 1.40
C GLN A 61 -2.14 -2.59 0.53
N ARG A 62 -2.39 -2.83 -0.77
CA ARG A 62 -2.93 -1.79 -1.66
C ARG A 62 -4.39 -1.44 -1.33
N ALA A 63 -5.19 -2.42 -0.91
CA ALA A 63 -6.55 -2.16 -0.43
C ALA A 63 -6.54 -1.28 0.83
N LEU A 64 -5.69 -1.58 1.81
CA LEU A 64 -5.50 -0.75 3.00
C LEU A 64 -5.01 0.66 2.65
N GLN A 65 -4.17 0.80 1.61
CA GLN A 65 -3.74 2.12 1.14
C GLN A 65 -4.91 2.93 0.55
N VAL A 66 -5.87 2.28 -0.11
CA VAL A 66 -7.10 2.94 -0.59
C VAL A 66 -7.93 3.42 0.60
N GLU A 67 -8.16 2.58 1.62
CA GLU A 67 -8.88 2.96 2.84
C GLU A 67 -8.19 4.12 3.57
N GLN A 68 -6.84 4.11 3.65
CA GLN A 68 -6.08 5.22 4.21
C GLN A 68 -6.33 6.53 3.47
N ASN A 69 -6.31 6.51 2.13
CA ASN A 69 -6.60 7.70 1.34
C ASN A 69 -8.07 8.17 1.47
N GLU A 70 -9.02 7.25 1.72
CA GLU A 70 -10.41 7.61 2.04
C GLU A 70 -10.51 8.37 3.36
N VAL A 71 -9.81 7.90 4.39
CA VAL A 71 -9.73 8.59 5.69
C VAL A 71 -9.07 9.96 5.56
N GLU A 72 -7.98 10.05 4.79
CA GLU A 72 -7.30 11.33 4.52
C GLU A 72 -8.21 12.31 3.77
N LEU A 73 -8.96 11.85 2.77
CA LEU A 73 -9.96 12.66 2.08
C LEU A 73 -11.09 13.09 3.02
N SER A 74 -11.53 12.21 3.90
CA SER A 74 -12.51 12.52 4.95
C SER A 74 -11.98 13.64 5.86
N THR A 75 -10.76 13.51 6.37
CA THR A 75 -10.07 14.52 7.17
C THR A 75 -9.99 15.88 6.43
N ALA A 76 -9.62 15.85 5.16
CA ALA A 76 -9.59 17.06 4.34
C ALA A 76 -10.97 17.70 4.15
N LYS A 77 -12.04 16.91 4.03
CA LYS A 77 -13.42 17.42 3.96
C LYS A 77 -13.86 18.06 5.27
N TYR A 78 -13.57 17.42 6.39
CA TYR A 78 -13.95 17.88 7.73
C TYR A 78 -13.09 19.04 8.25
N SER A 79 -11.93 19.31 7.67
CA SER A 79 -11.12 20.50 7.99
C SER A 79 -11.84 21.85 7.73
N ARG A 80 -13.03 21.82 7.14
CA ARG A 80 -13.93 22.99 7.01
C ARG A 80 -14.78 23.24 8.24
N LEU A 81 -14.89 22.27 9.14
CA LEU A 81 -15.69 22.41 10.35
C LEU A 81 -14.88 23.08 11.46
N PRO A 82 -15.55 23.69 12.46
CA PRO A 82 -14.86 24.19 13.63
C PRO A 82 -14.24 23.04 14.42
N ASP A 83 -13.04 23.25 14.94
CA ASP A 83 -12.46 22.42 15.97
C ASP A 83 -13.00 22.82 17.35
N LEU A 84 -12.95 21.93 18.32
CA LEU A 84 -13.26 22.21 19.72
C LEU A 84 -12.16 21.57 20.57
N ASN A 85 -11.42 22.42 21.27
CA ASN A 85 -10.31 22.00 22.11
C ASN A 85 -10.59 22.39 23.57
N ALA A 86 -10.40 21.48 24.50
CA ALA A 86 -10.42 21.75 25.93
C ALA A 86 -9.02 21.49 26.51
N SER A 87 -8.52 22.41 27.29
CA SER A 87 -7.24 22.28 27.99
C SER A 87 -7.38 22.62 29.46
N ILE A 88 -6.75 21.78 30.29
CA ILE A 88 -6.64 22.03 31.75
C ILE A 88 -5.15 22.06 32.03
N GLY A 89 -4.72 23.18 32.68
CA GLY A 89 -3.34 23.38 33.07
C GLY A 89 -3.21 23.69 34.56
N GLY A 90 -2.09 23.31 35.14
CA GLY A 90 -1.73 23.69 36.50
C GLY A 90 -0.27 24.07 36.53
N ASP A 91 0.03 25.24 37.04
CA ASP A 91 1.37 25.81 37.14
C ASP A 91 1.70 26.14 38.60
N ALA A 92 2.92 25.86 39.00
CA ALA A 92 3.46 26.31 40.28
C ALA A 92 4.76 27.09 40.03
N SER A 93 4.77 28.36 40.40
CA SER A 93 5.94 29.22 40.29
C SER A 93 6.49 29.54 41.67
N PHE A 94 7.79 29.43 41.83
CA PHE A 94 8.52 29.67 43.06
C PHE A 94 9.66 30.66 42.75
N GLY A 95 9.77 31.71 43.56
CA GLY A 95 10.88 32.65 43.37
C GLY A 95 10.53 34.09 43.78
N ARG A 96 11.43 34.99 43.44
CA ARG A 96 11.29 36.41 43.75
C ARG A 96 10.85 37.18 42.47
N VAL A 97 9.84 37.98 42.62
CA VAL A 97 9.30 38.82 41.53
C VAL A 97 9.42 40.29 41.92
N LEU A 98 9.78 41.12 40.97
CA LEU A 98 9.79 42.59 41.17
C LEU A 98 8.32 43.07 41.20
N SER A 99 7.93 43.63 42.33
CA SER A 99 6.60 44.20 42.55
C SER A 99 6.52 45.60 41.95
N SER A 100 5.29 46.13 41.76
CA SER A 100 5.03 47.47 41.21
C SER A 100 5.63 48.60 42.05
N ASP A 101 5.97 48.32 43.32
CA ASP A 101 6.65 49.25 44.22
C ASP A 101 8.19 49.17 44.09
N ASN A 102 8.71 48.54 43.05
CA ASN A 102 10.14 48.34 42.76
C ASN A 102 10.90 47.57 43.84
N THR A 103 10.21 46.76 44.65
CA THR A 103 10.81 45.86 45.66
C THR A 103 10.70 44.42 45.21
N TYR A 104 11.70 43.57 45.56
CA TYR A 104 11.65 42.14 45.33
C TYR A 104 10.87 41.44 46.44
N LYS A 105 9.80 40.73 46.08
CA LYS A 105 8.98 39.92 47.01
C LYS A 105 9.01 38.48 46.61
N ASP A 106 9.06 37.56 47.59
CA ASP A 106 8.92 36.15 47.35
C ASP A 106 7.46 35.89 46.89
N ASN A 107 7.34 35.31 45.68
CA ASN A 107 6.06 35.01 45.08
C ASN A 107 5.95 33.52 44.76
N ASN A 108 5.52 32.75 45.75
CA ASN A 108 5.19 31.33 45.58
C ASN A 108 3.72 31.22 45.22
N GLN A 109 3.42 31.00 43.95
CA GLN A 109 2.07 30.96 43.43
C GLN A 109 1.77 29.65 42.74
N THR A 110 0.62 29.07 43.03
CA THR A 110 0.05 27.95 42.27
C THR A 110 -1.17 28.45 41.53
N SER A 111 -1.26 28.15 40.26
CA SER A 111 -2.40 28.48 39.41
C SER A 111 -2.96 27.23 38.73
N GLY A 112 -4.26 27.28 38.47
CA GLY A 112 -4.94 26.28 37.66
C GLY A 112 -5.76 27.01 36.60
N SER A 113 -5.80 26.49 35.40
CA SER A 113 -6.58 27.04 34.27
C SER A 113 -7.38 25.97 33.58
N LEU A 114 -8.58 26.34 33.15
CA LEU A 114 -9.45 25.60 32.26
C LEU A 114 -9.76 26.47 31.05
N ASN A 115 -9.45 26.02 29.85
CA ASN A 115 -9.75 26.73 28.62
C ASN A 115 -10.47 25.82 27.64
N ILE A 116 -11.54 26.31 27.05
CA ILE A 116 -12.25 25.70 25.91
C ILE A 116 -12.16 26.70 24.78
N SER A 117 -11.67 26.23 23.62
CA SER A 117 -11.50 27.09 22.44
C SER A 117 -11.99 26.40 21.19
N THR A 118 -12.49 27.20 20.26
CA THR A 118 -12.93 26.71 18.94
C THR A 118 -12.37 27.67 17.88
N SER A 119 -12.04 27.10 16.72
CA SER A 119 -11.58 27.83 15.55
C SER A 119 -12.21 27.28 14.29
N LEU A 120 -12.78 28.15 13.46
CA LEU A 120 -13.37 27.82 12.17
C LEU A 120 -12.60 28.55 11.06
N PRO A 121 -11.94 27.88 10.14
CA PRO A 121 -11.30 28.52 8.99
C PRO A 121 -12.36 28.98 7.99
N VAL A 122 -12.53 30.29 7.84
CA VAL A 122 -13.49 30.90 6.89
C VAL A 122 -12.87 31.03 5.51
N PHE A 123 -11.65 31.55 5.46
CA PHE A 123 -10.91 31.72 4.21
C PHE A 123 -9.41 31.48 4.39
N GLN A 124 -8.81 30.68 3.53
CA GLN A 124 -7.38 30.37 3.52
C GLN A 124 -6.82 30.31 2.07
N GLY A 125 -7.15 31.30 1.23
CA GLY A 125 -6.69 31.33 -0.14
C GLY A 125 -7.12 30.12 -0.96
N MET A 126 -8.31 29.56 -0.73
CA MET A 126 -8.84 28.34 -1.34
C MET A 126 -8.06 27.04 -0.99
N ARG A 127 -7.16 27.06 0.00
CA ARG A 127 -6.31 25.94 0.38
C ARG A 127 -7.12 24.68 0.68
N ILE A 128 -8.16 24.78 1.52
CA ILE A 128 -8.99 23.63 1.93
C ILE A 128 -9.68 22.99 0.71
N ASN A 129 -10.25 23.81 -0.19
CA ASN A 129 -10.90 23.29 -1.40
C ASN A 129 -9.93 22.53 -2.29
N ARG A 130 -8.68 23.01 -2.40
CA ARG A 130 -7.62 22.37 -3.16
C ARG A 130 -7.08 21.12 -2.48
N GLN A 131 -7.01 21.09 -1.16
CA GLN A 131 -6.68 19.88 -0.38
C GLN A 131 -7.72 18.78 -0.59
N VAL A 132 -9.01 19.12 -0.58
CA VAL A 132 -10.07 18.14 -0.90
C VAL A 132 -9.97 17.65 -2.34
N LYS A 133 -9.62 18.54 -3.31
CA LYS A 133 -9.37 18.10 -4.69
C LYS A 133 -8.16 17.17 -4.75
N GLY A 134 -7.05 17.51 -4.09
CA GLY A 134 -5.86 16.66 -3.99
C GLY A 134 -6.20 15.29 -3.43
N GLY A 135 -6.86 15.22 -2.27
CA GLY A 135 -7.25 13.94 -1.67
C GLY A 135 -8.15 13.07 -2.56
N LYS A 136 -9.01 13.68 -3.41
CA LYS A 136 -9.79 12.92 -4.41
C LYS A 136 -8.91 12.33 -5.51
N LEU A 137 -7.90 13.07 -5.96
CA LEU A 137 -6.96 12.60 -6.98
C LEU A 137 -6.05 11.51 -6.44
N ASP A 138 -5.60 11.66 -5.19
CA ASP A 138 -4.75 10.68 -4.52
C ASP A 138 -5.51 9.38 -4.25
N LEU A 139 -6.78 9.45 -3.84
CA LEU A 139 -7.66 8.29 -3.72
C LEU A 139 -7.87 7.60 -5.07
N ALA A 140 -8.16 8.37 -6.12
CA ALA A 140 -8.32 7.82 -7.47
C ALA A 140 -7.03 7.15 -7.98
N ALA A 141 -5.86 7.71 -7.68
CA ALA A 141 -4.57 7.11 -8.00
C ALA A 141 -4.35 5.80 -7.22
N ALA A 142 -4.66 5.75 -5.93
CA ALA A 142 -4.56 4.55 -5.11
C ALA A 142 -5.48 3.42 -5.60
N MET A 143 -6.69 3.74 -6.07
CA MET A 143 -7.59 2.77 -6.70
C MET A 143 -6.97 2.17 -7.98
N GLN A 144 -6.30 2.99 -8.80
CA GLN A 144 -5.62 2.48 -9.99
C GLN A 144 -4.39 1.64 -9.63
N ASP A 145 -3.68 1.95 -8.53
CA ASP A 145 -2.59 1.13 -8.03
C ASP A 145 -3.07 -0.23 -7.51
N LEU A 146 -4.24 -0.29 -6.88
CA LEU A 146 -4.87 -1.55 -6.47
C LEU A 146 -5.21 -2.41 -7.68
N GLU A 147 -5.81 -1.83 -8.73
CA GLU A 147 -6.10 -2.57 -9.97
C GLU A 147 -4.81 -3.07 -10.65
N ARG A 148 -3.75 -2.26 -10.65
CA ARG A 148 -2.44 -2.69 -11.12
C ARG A 148 -1.91 -3.89 -10.32
N ALA A 149 -1.98 -3.85 -8.99
CA ALA A 149 -1.52 -4.95 -8.15
C ALA A 149 -2.30 -6.24 -8.42
N ARG A 150 -3.60 -6.15 -8.66
CA ARG A 150 -4.44 -7.29 -9.08
C ARG A 150 -4.00 -7.87 -10.42
N GLU A 151 -3.73 -7.00 -11.42
CA GLU A 151 -3.19 -7.44 -12.71
C GLU A 151 -1.82 -8.13 -12.54
N ASP A 152 -0.90 -7.51 -11.80
CA ASP A 152 0.46 -8.01 -11.59
C ASP A 152 0.45 -9.38 -10.87
N VAL A 153 -0.40 -9.55 -9.83
CA VAL A 153 -0.58 -10.84 -9.13
C VAL A 153 -1.18 -11.89 -10.07
N SER A 154 -2.19 -11.54 -10.85
CA SER A 154 -2.81 -12.47 -11.80
C SER A 154 -1.80 -12.98 -12.84
N ILE A 155 -0.97 -12.09 -13.40
CA ILE A 155 0.08 -12.44 -14.35
C ILE A 155 1.16 -13.32 -13.68
N ASN A 156 1.56 -13.00 -12.46
CA ASN A 156 2.55 -13.79 -11.72
C ASN A 156 2.04 -15.21 -11.44
N VAL A 157 0.80 -15.34 -10.96
CA VAL A 157 0.16 -16.65 -10.71
C VAL A 157 0.05 -17.44 -12.00
N MET A 158 -0.37 -16.82 -13.11
CA MET A 158 -0.43 -17.48 -14.43
C MET A 158 0.94 -17.98 -14.86
N THR A 159 2.00 -17.18 -14.67
CA THR A 159 3.37 -17.56 -15.03
C THR A 159 3.84 -18.77 -14.23
N LEU A 160 3.65 -18.74 -12.91
CA LEU A 160 4.02 -19.85 -12.03
C LEU A 160 3.18 -21.11 -12.28
N TYR A 161 1.89 -20.95 -12.61
CA TYR A 161 1.04 -22.07 -13.00
C TYR A 161 1.55 -22.76 -14.27
N LEU A 162 1.92 -21.98 -15.30
CA LEU A 162 2.52 -22.52 -16.53
C LEU A 162 3.87 -23.18 -16.28
N GLU A 163 4.67 -22.66 -15.33
CA GLU A 163 5.92 -23.29 -14.90
C GLU A 163 5.69 -24.66 -14.25
N VAL A 164 4.65 -24.80 -13.43
CA VAL A 164 4.24 -26.10 -12.86
C VAL A 164 3.84 -27.07 -13.97
N LEU A 165 3.00 -26.64 -14.93
CA LEU A 165 2.61 -27.48 -16.06
C LEU A 165 3.83 -27.93 -16.88
N TYR A 166 4.75 -27.03 -17.16
CA TYR A 166 5.99 -27.33 -17.89
C TYR A 166 6.83 -28.39 -17.16
N ASN A 167 7.06 -28.23 -15.84
CA ASN A 167 7.82 -29.21 -15.06
C ASN A 167 7.08 -30.55 -14.91
N LYS A 168 5.75 -30.56 -14.93
CA LYS A 168 4.93 -31.77 -14.92
C LYS A 168 5.17 -32.59 -16.20
N GLU A 169 5.14 -31.93 -17.36
CA GLU A 169 5.45 -32.54 -18.66
C GLU A 169 6.90 -33.03 -18.76
N LEU A 170 7.87 -32.26 -18.25
CA LEU A 170 9.27 -32.68 -18.20
C LEU A 170 9.47 -33.95 -17.34
N THR A 171 8.74 -34.04 -16.23
CA THR A 171 8.79 -35.22 -15.35
C THR A 171 8.24 -36.45 -16.07
N ASP A 172 7.10 -36.32 -16.77
CA ASP A 172 6.51 -37.40 -17.55
C ASP A 172 7.45 -37.87 -18.70
N VAL A 173 8.09 -36.95 -19.40
CA VAL A 173 9.10 -37.25 -20.43
C VAL A 173 10.29 -38.00 -19.81
N ALA A 174 10.80 -37.54 -18.65
CA ALA A 174 11.91 -38.19 -17.98
C ALA A 174 11.55 -39.62 -17.47
N GLU A 175 10.30 -39.83 -17.01
CA GLU A 175 9.80 -41.16 -16.62
C GLU A 175 9.76 -42.13 -17.82
N ARG A 176 9.23 -41.67 -18.95
CA ARG A 176 9.20 -42.48 -20.20
C ARG A 176 10.60 -42.79 -20.70
N GLN A 177 11.54 -41.81 -20.62
CA GLN A 177 12.94 -42.02 -21.03
C GLN A 177 13.63 -43.05 -20.14
N LEU A 178 13.46 -42.97 -18.82
CA LEU A 178 13.99 -43.97 -17.88
C LEU A 178 13.41 -45.37 -18.14
N ALA A 179 12.10 -45.46 -18.40
CA ALA A 179 11.47 -46.74 -18.73
C ALA A 179 12.11 -47.37 -19.98
N LEU A 180 12.38 -46.56 -21.02
CA LEU A 180 13.04 -47.02 -22.25
C LEU A 180 14.48 -47.47 -21.99
N SER A 181 15.29 -46.68 -21.29
CA SER A 181 16.69 -47.06 -20.99
C SER A 181 16.79 -48.24 -20.03
N THR A 182 15.82 -48.46 -19.16
CA THR A 182 15.71 -49.66 -18.32
C THR A 182 15.47 -50.90 -19.15
N LEU A 183 14.57 -50.84 -20.17
CA LEU A 183 14.35 -51.93 -21.11
C LEU A 183 15.62 -52.23 -21.92
N GLN A 184 16.31 -51.19 -22.42
CA GLN A 184 17.57 -51.32 -23.16
C GLN A 184 18.66 -51.96 -22.31
N ALA A 185 18.83 -51.58 -21.06
CA ALA A 185 19.80 -52.14 -20.12
C ALA A 185 19.49 -53.62 -19.83
N THR A 186 18.22 -53.98 -19.68
CA THR A 186 17.79 -55.38 -19.49
C THR A 186 18.10 -56.21 -20.72
N GLN A 187 17.74 -55.73 -21.91
CA GLN A 187 18.02 -56.41 -23.17
C GLN A 187 19.53 -56.61 -23.43
N SER A 188 20.32 -55.52 -23.17
CA SER A 188 21.79 -55.59 -23.32
C SER A 188 22.40 -56.63 -22.37
N ARG A 189 21.92 -56.72 -21.14
CA ARG A 189 22.37 -57.71 -20.14
C ARG A 189 22.10 -59.16 -20.62
N GLU A 190 20.93 -59.41 -21.18
CA GLU A 190 20.55 -60.71 -21.71
C GLU A 190 21.41 -61.14 -22.95
N LEU A 191 21.67 -60.14 -23.85
CA LEU A 191 22.50 -60.39 -25.04
C LEU A 191 23.94 -60.61 -24.68
N VAL A 192 24.49 -59.92 -23.68
CA VAL A 192 25.85 -60.22 -23.16
C VAL A 192 25.91 -61.59 -22.50
N ALA A 193 24.91 -61.93 -21.67
CA ALA A 193 24.84 -63.25 -21.04
C ALA A 193 24.75 -64.42 -22.09
N ALA A 194 24.11 -64.14 -23.23
CA ALA A 194 24.03 -65.06 -24.36
C ALA A 194 25.30 -65.03 -25.25
N GLY A 195 26.33 -64.25 -24.91
CA GLY A 195 27.57 -64.13 -25.70
C GLY A 195 27.44 -63.44 -27.04
N LYS A 196 26.32 -62.71 -27.26
CA LYS A 196 26.03 -62.00 -28.53
C LYS A 196 26.52 -60.57 -28.57
N GLN A 197 26.89 -59.98 -27.40
CA GLN A 197 27.44 -58.65 -27.28
C GLN A 197 28.62 -58.61 -26.30
N PRO A 198 29.54 -57.63 -26.43
CA PRO A 198 30.65 -57.45 -25.50
C PRO A 198 30.15 -56.88 -24.16
N GLU A 199 30.87 -57.06 -23.07
CA GLU A 199 30.54 -56.52 -21.74
C GLU A 199 30.46 -54.98 -21.70
N SER A 200 31.21 -54.28 -22.58
CA SER A 200 31.15 -52.82 -22.69
C SER A 200 29.73 -52.31 -22.99
N ALA A 201 28.97 -53.04 -23.85
CA ALA A 201 27.60 -52.68 -24.20
C ALA A 201 26.65 -52.73 -22.99
N ARG A 202 26.88 -53.67 -22.05
CA ARG A 202 26.14 -53.70 -20.77
C ARG A 202 26.44 -52.48 -19.93
N TYR A 203 27.73 -52.13 -19.73
CA TYR A 203 28.12 -50.97 -18.93
C TYR A 203 27.63 -49.67 -19.53
N GLU A 204 27.64 -49.52 -20.85
CA GLU A 204 27.12 -48.36 -21.55
C GLU A 204 25.60 -48.17 -21.32
N SER A 205 24.83 -49.25 -21.43
CA SER A 205 23.38 -49.21 -21.22
C SER A 205 23.01 -48.99 -19.74
N GLU A 206 23.76 -49.56 -18.80
CA GLU A 206 23.59 -49.31 -17.35
C GLU A 206 23.96 -47.88 -16.98
N ALA A 207 25.02 -47.32 -17.58
CA ALA A 207 25.40 -45.93 -17.39
C ALA A 207 24.33 -44.94 -17.92
N LEU A 208 23.73 -45.24 -19.09
CA LEU A 208 22.63 -44.49 -19.66
C LEU A 208 21.39 -44.52 -18.73
N MET A 209 21.01 -45.71 -18.27
CA MET A 209 19.90 -45.86 -17.31
C MET A 209 20.15 -45.07 -16.03
N ALA A 210 21.36 -45.11 -15.46
CA ALA A 210 21.71 -44.33 -14.26
C ALA A 210 21.64 -42.81 -14.50
N LYS A 211 22.06 -42.35 -15.69
CA LYS A 211 21.93 -40.94 -16.11
C LYS A 211 20.46 -40.52 -16.21
N ASP A 212 19.60 -41.33 -16.81
CA ASP A 212 18.18 -41.05 -16.96
C ASP A 212 17.48 -41.09 -15.60
N GLN A 213 17.89 -41.97 -14.69
CA GLN A 213 17.43 -41.97 -13.28
C GLN A 213 17.76 -40.66 -12.56
N LEU A 214 18.96 -40.10 -12.76
CA LEU A 214 19.36 -38.82 -12.22
C LEU A 214 18.50 -37.72 -12.81
N SER A 215 18.28 -37.74 -14.14
CA SER A 215 17.44 -36.73 -14.82
C SER A 215 15.99 -36.73 -14.29
N LEU A 216 15.42 -37.91 -14.05
CA LEU A 216 14.09 -38.04 -13.45
C LEU A 216 14.06 -37.45 -12.02
N THR A 217 15.09 -37.75 -11.22
CA THR A 217 15.17 -37.20 -9.85
C THR A 217 15.24 -35.69 -9.86
N GLN A 218 16.00 -35.09 -10.79
CA GLN A 218 16.07 -33.64 -10.98
C GLN A 218 14.72 -33.05 -11.39
N ALA A 219 14.07 -33.62 -12.41
CA ALA A 219 12.76 -33.16 -12.89
C ALA A 219 11.69 -33.22 -11.79
N ARG A 220 11.68 -34.25 -10.95
CA ARG A 220 10.78 -34.34 -9.79
C ARG A 220 11.05 -33.27 -8.74
N ASN A 221 12.32 -32.96 -8.47
CA ASN A 221 12.69 -31.87 -7.55
C ASN A 221 12.26 -30.51 -8.11
N ASP A 222 12.48 -30.27 -9.40
CA ASP A 222 12.09 -29.01 -10.06
C ASP A 222 10.56 -28.83 -10.04
N LEU A 223 9.79 -29.91 -10.24
CA LEU A 223 8.34 -29.89 -10.11
C LEU A 223 7.90 -29.53 -8.67
N GLN A 224 8.53 -30.13 -7.66
CA GLN A 224 8.21 -29.82 -6.26
C GLN A 224 8.52 -28.36 -5.92
N LEU A 225 9.64 -27.81 -6.43
CA LEU A 225 9.99 -26.40 -6.27
C LEU A 225 8.99 -25.48 -6.97
N ALA A 226 8.55 -25.82 -8.18
CA ALA A 226 7.56 -25.05 -8.91
C ALA A 226 6.20 -25.03 -8.17
N LEU A 227 5.76 -26.18 -7.63
CA LEU A 227 4.55 -26.25 -6.79
C LEU A 227 4.69 -25.44 -5.50
N LEU A 228 5.86 -25.44 -4.87
CA LEU A 228 6.14 -24.62 -3.69
C LEU A 228 6.06 -23.13 -4.02
N ASN A 229 6.71 -22.70 -5.11
CA ASN A 229 6.70 -21.30 -5.56
C ASN A 229 5.27 -20.81 -5.85
N LEU A 230 4.46 -21.61 -6.53
CA LEU A 230 3.06 -21.29 -6.78
C LEU A 230 2.27 -21.22 -5.47
N SER A 231 2.44 -22.18 -4.56
CA SER A 231 1.80 -22.18 -3.24
C SER A 231 2.14 -20.94 -2.42
N GLN A 232 3.39 -20.48 -2.47
CA GLN A 232 3.84 -19.26 -1.82
C GLN A 232 3.22 -18.00 -2.45
N ALA A 233 3.14 -17.94 -3.78
CA ALA A 233 2.49 -16.83 -4.48
C ALA A 233 0.99 -16.72 -4.17
N LEU A 234 0.34 -17.85 -3.89
CA LEU A 234 -1.04 -17.92 -3.39
C LEU A 234 -1.17 -17.56 -1.90
N ASN A 235 -0.06 -17.38 -1.19
CA ASN A 235 -0.03 -17.15 0.27
C ASN A 235 -0.73 -18.27 1.06
N ARG A 236 -0.51 -19.55 0.67
CA ARG A 236 -1.01 -20.71 1.41
C ARG A 236 -0.10 -21.05 2.58
N GLU A 237 -0.69 -21.54 3.67
CA GLU A 237 0.06 -21.96 4.86
C GLU A 237 0.92 -23.21 4.60
N SER A 238 0.51 -24.10 3.68
CA SER A 238 1.21 -25.32 3.36
C SER A 238 1.10 -25.69 1.87
N ALA A 239 2.20 -26.14 1.30
CA ALA A 239 2.25 -26.72 -0.05
C ALA A 239 1.84 -28.21 -0.08
N ALA A 240 1.63 -28.85 1.08
CA ALA A 240 1.30 -30.27 1.15
C ALA A 240 -0.04 -30.58 0.46
N GLY A 241 -0.04 -31.57 -0.42
CA GLY A 241 -1.24 -32.00 -1.16
C GLY A 241 -1.74 -31.01 -2.21
N PHE A 242 -0.92 -30.03 -2.59
CA PHE A 242 -1.26 -29.07 -3.64
C PHE A 242 -0.89 -29.64 -5.01
N ASP A 243 -1.84 -29.68 -5.92
CA ASP A 243 -1.65 -30.06 -7.31
C ASP A 243 -2.53 -29.17 -8.22
N VAL A 244 -2.17 -29.10 -9.49
CA VAL A 244 -2.85 -28.29 -10.51
C VAL A 244 -3.44 -29.15 -11.60
N VAL A 245 -4.59 -28.69 -12.14
CA VAL A 245 -5.25 -29.32 -13.30
C VAL A 245 -4.41 -29.08 -14.55
N VAL A 246 -4.17 -30.13 -15.34
CA VAL A 246 -3.64 -29.98 -16.69
C VAL A 246 -4.81 -29.68 -17.63
N PRO A 247 -4.87 -28.48 -18.25
CA PRO A 247 -5.97 -28.14 -19.15
C PRO A 247 -5.86 -28.96 -20.45
N GLU A 248 -6.96 -29.55 -20.88
CA GLU A 248 -7.04 -30.15 -22.21
C GLU A 248 -7.13 -29.04 -23.25
N LEU A 249 -6.07 -28.85 -24.03
CA LEU A 249 -6.04 -27.88 -25.13
C LEU A 249 -6.70 -28.49 -26.36
N ASP A 250 -7.99 -28.21 -26.55
CA ASP A 250 -8.68 -28.60 -27.77
C ASP A 250 -8.26 -27.69 -28.94
N SER A 251 -8.08 -28.30 -30.12
CA SER A 251 -7.73 -27.61 -31.36
C SER A 251 -8.74 -26.49 -31.74
N VAL A 252 -9.99 -26.61 -31.31
CA VAL A 252 -11.04 -25.61 -31.51
C VAL A 252 -10.74 -24.35 -30.66
N THR A 253 -10.27 -24.54 -29.45
CA THR A 253 -9.90 -23.42 -28.54
C THR A 253 -8.69 -22.65 -29.08
N LEU A 254 -7.69 -23.36 -29.62
CA LEU A 254 -6.51 -22.72 -30.26
C LEU A 254 -6.90 -21.95 -31.54
N ALA A 255 -7.86 -22.41 -32.31
CA ALA A 255 -8.35 -21.74 -33.53
C ALA A 255 -9.17 -20.48 -33.21
N SER A 256 -9.78 -20.41 -32.02
CA SER A 256 -10.58 -19.26 -31.57
C SER A 256 -9.74 -18.10 -31.02
N LEU A 257 -8.42 -18.29 -30.82
CA LEU A 257 -7.54 -17.22 -30.36
C LEU A 257 -7.56 -16.06 -31.38
N HIS A 258 -8.08 -14.93 -30.93
CA HIS A 258 -8.12 -13.72 -31.74
C HIS A 258 -6.70 -13.31 -32.14
N ARG A 259 -6.50 -12.97 -33.41
CA ARG A 259 -5.23 -12.41 -33.87
C ARG A 259 -4.96 -11.14 -33.06
N LEU A 260 -3.81 -11.11 -32.41
CA LEU A 260 -3.34 -9.90 -31.74
C LEU A 260 -3.35 -8.74 -32.75
N GLY A 261 -3.87 -7.59 -32.34
CA GLY A 261 -3.87 -6.38 -33.15
C GLY A 261 -2.44 -5.92 -33.52
N THR A 262 -2.33 -4.87 -34.32
CA THR A 262 -1.03 -4.29 -34.64
C THR A 262 -0.33 -3.84 -33.34
N ALA A 263 1.02 -3.89 -33.29
CA ALA A 263 1.76 -3.48 -32.09
C ALA A 263 1.44 -2.03 -31.69
N ASP A 264 1.24 -1.16 -32.68
CA ASP A 264 0.88 0.24 -32.41
C ASP A 264 -0.54 0.37 -31.85
N GLY A 265 -1.48 -0.47 -32.29
CA GLY A 265 -2.83 -0.55 -31.72
C GLY A 265 -2.83 -1.03 -30.26
N VAL A 266 -2.04 -2.07 -29.97
CA VAL A 266 -1.88 -2.59 -28.59
C VAL A 266 -1.21 -1.55 -27.70
N TYR A 267 -0.19 -0.85 -28.22
CA TYR A 267 0.48 0.21 -27.48
C TYR A 267 -0.45 1.38 -27.14
N ASN A 268 -1.18 1.89 -28.14
CA ASN A 268 -2.11 3.00 -27.93
C ASN A 268 -3.21 2.63 -26.92
N TYR A 269 -3.77 1.42 -27.05
CA TYR A 269 -4.72 0.90 -26.07
C TYR A 269 -4.11 0.81 -24.65
N ALA A 270 -2.88 0.32 -24.53
CA ALA A 270 -2.20 0.22 -23.25
C ALA A 270 -1.93 1.59 -22.62
N VAL A 271 -1.51 2.59 -23.40
CA VAL A 271 -1.25 3.97 -22.91
C VAL A 271 -2.53 4.65 -22.40
N GLU A 272 -3.69 4.31 -22.95
CA GLU A 272 -4.97 4.88 -22.53
C GLU A 272 -5.61 4.12 -21.37
N ASN A 273 -5.45 2.80 -21.32
CA ASN A 273 -6.28 1.95 -20.45
C ASN A 273 -5.53 1.35 -19.26
N ARG A 274 -4.20 1.20 -19.31
CA ARG A 274 -3.44 0.57 -18.24
C ARG A 274 -3.53 1.35 -16.92
N PRO A 275 -3.90 0.67 -15.80
CA PRO A 275 -4.07 1.30 -14.49
C PRO A 275 -2.83 2.06 -14.03
N HIS A 276 -1.63 1.51 -14.27
CA HIS A 276 -0.38 2.17 -13.91
C HIS A 276 -0.20 3.55 -14.56
N ILE A 277 -0.52 3.69 -15.85
CA ILE A 277 -0.39 4.98 -16.58
C ILE A 277 -1.47 5.96 -16.10
N LYS A 278 -2.68 5.46 -15.82
CA LYS A 278 -3.75 6.27 -15.23
C LYS A 278 -3.36 6.79 -13.84
N ALA A 279 -2.77 5.93 -12.98
CA ALA A 279 -2.29 6.35 -11.67
C ALA A 279 -1.25 7.46 -11.76
N GLU A 280 -0.24 7.33 -12.65
CA GLU A 280 0.80 8.35 -12.83
C GLU A 280 0.25 9.69 -13.36
N ARG A 281 -0.77 9.65 -14.24
CA ARG A 281 -1.45 10.87 -14.70
C ARG A 281 -2.24 11.56 -13.59
N LEU A 282 -2.94 10.79 -12.75
CA LEU A 282 -3.65 11.33 -11.58
C LEU A 282 -2.69 11.94 -10.57
N ARG A 283 -1.52 11.32 -10.34
CA ARG A 283 -0.46 11.89 -9.50
C ARG A 283 0.12 13.18 -10.09
N LEU A 284 0.23 13.27 -11.42
CA LEU A 284 0.63 14.51 -12.08
C LEU A 284 -0.38 15.61 -11.80
N GLU A 285 -1.69 15.36 -11.98
CA GLU A 285 -2.73 16.34 -11.67
C GLU A 285 -2.74 16.72 -10.18
N SER A 286 -2.51 15.77 -9.26
CA SER A 286 -2.35 16.03 -7.82
C SER A 286 -1.15 16.93 -7.54
N SER A 287 0.00 16.69 -8.20
CA SER A 287 1.19 17.54 -8.09
C SER A 287 0.94 18.95 -8.61
N GLU A 288 0.25 19.12 -9.73
CA GLU A 288 -0.17 20.44 -10.25
C GLU A 288 -1.10 21.16 -9.26
N ASN A 289 -2.04 20.43 -8.67
CA ASN A 289 -2.92 20.99 -7.63
C ASN A 289 -2.11 21.39 -6.38
N SER A 290 -1.03 20.67 -6.04
CA SER A 290 -0.14 21.01 -4.92
C SER A 290 0.58 22.34 -5.13
N VAL A 291 0.91 22.73 -6.37
CA VAL A 291 1.41 24.09 -6.69
C VAL A 291 0.37 25.13 -6.34
N LEU A 292 -0.91 24.87 -6.60
CA LEU A 292 -1.98 25.77 -6.26
C LEU A 292 -2.20 25.86 -4.74
N ILE A 293 -1.99 24.75 -4.01
CA ILE A 293 -2.00 24.73 -2.54
C ILE A 293 -0.84 25.59 -2.00
N ALA A 294 0.37 25.43 -2.54
CA ALA A 294 1.51 26.27 -2.14
C ALA A 294 1.26 27.76 -2.41
N LYS A 295 0.64 28.10 -3.54
CA LYS A 295 0.25 29.48 -3.86
C LYS A 295 -0.75 30.09 -2.87
N SER A 296 -1.57 29.25 -2.20
CA SER A 296 -2.54 29.74 -1.22
C SER A 296 -1.88 30.40 0.01
N ALA A 297 -0.63 30.06 0.30
CA ALA A 297 0.16 30.70 1.37
C ALA A 297 0.53 32.17 1.11
N LEU A 298 0.27 32.68 -0.09
CA LEU A 298 0.45 34.11 -0.43
C LEU A 298 -0.80 34.97 -0.15
N TYR A 299 -1.92 34.30 0.11
CA TYR A 299 -3.19 35.01 0.38
C TYR A 299 -3.43 35.17 1.89
N PRO A 300 -4.19 36.18 2.30
CA PRO A 300 -4.59 36.32 3.69
C PRO A 300 -5.44 35.12 4.13
N SER A 301 -5.37 34.80 5.42
CA SER A 301 -6.24 33.80 6.06
C SER A 301 -7.19 34.51 7.03
N ILE A 302 -8.44 34.08 7.04
CA ILE A 302 -9.49 34.55 7.92
C ILE A 302 -10.04 33.33 8.65
N SER A 303 -10.10 33.41 9.97
CA SER A 303 -10.78 32.43 10.81
C SER A 303 -11.74 33.07 11.76
N LEU A 304 -12.72 32.34 12.23
CA LEU A 304 -13.58 32.72 13.35
C LEU A 304 -13.09 31.92 14.56
N SER A 305 -12.75 32.60 15.62
CA SER A 305 -12.30 31.99 16.87
C SER A 305 -13.19 32.41 18.03
N GLY A 306 -13.40 31.49 18.96
CA GLY A 306 -14.13 31.75 20.19
C GLY A 306 -13.62 30.86 21.31
N GLY A 307 -13.85 31.27 22.53
CA GLY A 307 -13.45 30.44 23.65
C GLY A 307 -13.96 30.94 24.98
N TYR A 308 -13.90 30.06 25.93
CA TYR A 308 -14.18 30.28 27.35
C TYR A 308 -12.96 29.82 28.14
N GLY A 309 -12.48 30.71 29.01
CA GLY A 309 -11.35 30.40 29.90
C GLY A 309 -11.68 30.80 31.33
N THR A 310 -11.19 30.03 32.30
CA THR A 310 -11.26 30.39 33.70
C THR A 310 -10.02 29.88 34.43
N GLY A 311 -9.71 30.50 35.58
CA GLY A 311 -8.53 30.14 36.34
C GLY A 311 -8.72 30.33 37.84
N VAL A 312 -7.89 29.62 38.57
CA VAL A 312 -7.79 29.69 40.04
C VAL A 312 -6.36 29.97 40.45
N TYR A 313 -6.17 30.80 41.45
CA TYR A 313 -4.87 31.23 41.89
C TYR A 313 -4.76 31.04 43.43
N SER A 314 -3.64 30.56 43.91
CA SER A 314 -3.42 30.36 45.35
C SER A 314 -3.26 31.68 46.12
N ALA A 315 -2.91 32.76 45.41
CA ALA A 315 -2.78 34.10 45.98
C ALA A 315 -4.14 34.78 46.21
N ASP A 316 -5.21 34.30 45.60
CA ASP A 316 -6.57 34.79 45.76
C ASP A 316 -7.20 34.20 47.02
N SER A 317 -7.91 35.07 47.79
CA SER A 317 -8.57 34.67 49.03
C SER A 317 -9.90 33.94 48.82
N ASP A 318 -10.47 34.04 47.63
CA ASP A 318 -11.75 33.43 47.28
C ASP A 318 -11.69 31.89 47.25
N LYS A 319 -12.82 31.28 47.57
CA LYS A 319 -12.97 29.81 47.45
C LYS A 319 -12.88 29.36 45.97
N PHE A 320 -12.39 28.17 45.75
CA PHE A 320 -12.19 27.60 44.40
C PHE A 320 -13.35 27.84 43.44
N TRP A 321 -14.57 27.56 43.82
CA TRP A 321 -15.75 27.75 42.96
C TRP A 321 -16.13 29.22 42.74
N ALA A 322 -15.80 30.07 43.67
CA ALA A 322 -15.99 31.52 43.49
C ALA A 322 -14.97 32.07 42.48
N GLN A 323 -13.70 31.66 42.60
CA GLN A 323 -12.66 32.03 41.63
C GLN A 323 -13.00 31.54 40.22
N MET A 324 -13.45 30.30 40.09
CA MET A 324 -13.84 29.72 38.78
C MET A 324 -14.96 30.51 38.09
N ARG A 325 -15.84 31.13 38.86
CA ARG A 325 -16.93 31.98 38.34
C ARG A 325 -16.47 33.41 38.09
N HIS A 326 -15.70 33.99 39.00
CA HIS A 326 -15.27 35.40 38.88
C HIS A 326 -14.16 35.58 37.85
N ASN A 327 -13.26 34.61 37.70
CA ASN A 327 -12.15 34.68 36.76
C ASN A 327 -12.53 34.17 35.37
N SER A 328 -13.83 33.96 35.08
CA SER A 328 -14.26 33.51 33.77
C SER A 328 -14.06 34.60 32.72
N ARG A 329 -13.58 34.19 31.53
CA ARG A 329 -13.37 35.08 30.39
C ARG A 329 -13.92 34.40 29.15
N GLU A 330 -14.77 35.10 28.43
CA GLU A 330 -15.30 34.72 27.14
C GLU A 330 -14.72 35.61 26.07
N TYR A 331 -14.42 35.03 24.93
CA TYR A 331 -13.98 35.82 23.79
C TYR A 331 -14.53 35.22 22.48
N ALA A 332 -14.82 36.15 21.55
CA ALA A 332 -15.10 35.83 20.16
C ALA A 332 -14.34 36.82 19.28
N GLY A 333 -13.73 36.32 18.21
CA GLY A 333 -12.90 37.18 17.36
C GLY A 333 -12.81 36.64 15.93
N VAL A 334 -12.47 37.51 15.02
CA VAL A 334 -12.21 37.22 13.61
C VAL A 334 -10.75 37.61 13.31
N PRO A 335 -9.78 36.76 13.65
CA PRO A 335 -8.40 37.02 13.27
C PRO A 335 -8.23 36.98 11.76
N LEU A 336 -7.57 38.02 11.24
CA LEU A 336 -7.06 38.11 9.87
C LEU A 336 -5.54 38.05 9.92
N ASP A 337 -4.96 37.01 9.34
CA ASP A 337 -3.52 36.90 9.19
C ASP A 337 -3.14 37.10 7.72
N ASN A 338 -2.25 38.07 7.47
CA ASN A 338 -1.75 38.39 6.14
C ASN A 338 -0.21 38.35 6.14
N PRO A 339 0.42 37.35 5.48
CA PRO A 339 1.87 37.27 5.45
C PRO A 339 2.49 38.36 4.56
N ILE A 340 2.94 39.47 5.16
CA ILE A 340 3.60 40.58 4.44
C ILE A 340 5.01 40.17 4.01
N PHE A 341 5.77 39.56 4.91
CA PHE A 341 7.13 39.10 4.65
C PHE A 341 7.47 37.82 5.44
N ASN A 342 7.69 36.73 4.73
CA ASN A 342 7.99 35.41 5.31
C ASN A 342 9.38 34.88 4.90
N ARG A 343 10.37 35.76 4.70
CA ARG A 343 11.75 35.40 4.32
C ARG A 343 11.82 34.50 3.07
N ARG A 344 10.94 34.73 2.08
CA ARG A 344 10.78 33.95 0.84
C ARG A 344 10.27 32.51 1.02
N ALA A 345 9.87 32.07 2.22
CA ALA A 345 9.44 30.69 2.45
C ALA A 345 8.33 30.27 1.48
N ALA A 346 7.24 31.03 1.37
CA ALA A 346 6.13 30.72 0.46
C ALA A 346 6.56 30.65 -1.01
N ARG A 347 7.48 31.53 -1.46
CA ARG A 347 7.99 31.50 -2.84
C ARG A 347 8.85 30.27 -3.10
N ASN A 348 9.68 29.89 -2.14
CA ASN A 348 10.50 28.69 -2.22
C ASN A 348 9.63 27.41 -2.22
N ASP A 349 8.55 27.37 -1.45
CA ASP A 349 7.63 26.25 -1.43
C ASP A 349 6.87 26.11 -2.77
N ILE A 350 6.49 27.23 -3.40
CA ILE A 350 5.95 27.22 -4.76
C ILE A 350 6.97 26.65 -5.75
N SER A 351 8.24 27.10 -5.68
CA SER A 351 9.29 26.61 -6.55
C SER A 351 9.55 25.10 -6.34
N LYS A 352 9.56 24.62 -5.10
CA LYS A 352 9.66 23.19 -4.79
C LYS A 352 8.50 22.39 -5.39
N ALA A 353 7.27 22.88 -5.25
CA ALA A 353 6.09 22.24 -5.84
C ALA A 353 6.15 22.21 -7.37
N GLN A 354 6.67 23.26 -8.02
CA GLN A 354 6.89 23.29 -9.48
C GLN A 354 7.96 22.26 -9.93
N LEU A 355 9.03 22.10 -9.16
CA LEU A 355 10.04 21.06 -9.42
C LEU A 355 9.46 19.66 -9.23
N ALA A 356 8.58 19.46 -8.25
CA ALA A 356 7.87 18.19 -8.07
C ALA A 356 6.96 17.85 -9.26
N VAL A 357 6.24 18.83 -9.83
CA VAL A 357 5.47 18.66 -11.08
C VAL A 357 6.38 18.21 -12.23
N ARG A 358 7.51 18.88 -12.39
CA ARG A 358 8.46 18.50 -13.46
C ARG A 358 9.02 17.10 -13.27
N SER A 359 9.34 16.72 -12.04
CA SER A 359 9.75 15.35 -11.70
C SER A 359 8.66 14.32 -12.05
N GLN A 360 7.41 14.63 -11.72
CA GLN A 360 6.29 13.75 -12.03
C GLN A 360 5.99 13.64 -13.54
N GLN A 361 6.17 14.71 -14.30
CA GLN A 361 6.10 14.68 -15.76
C GLN A 361 7.14 13.72 -16.35
N LEU A 362 8.37 13.74 -15.84
CA LEU A 362 9.42 12.81 -16.26
C LEU A 362 9.06 11.36 -15.88
N ALA A 363 8.46 11.12 -14.70
CA ALA A 363 8.00 9.79 -14.29
C ALA A 363 6.91 9.25 -15.21
N VAL A 364 5.93 10.07 -15.61
CA VAL A 364 4.92 9.70 -16.62
C VAL A 364 5.59 9.34 -17.95
N THR A 365 6.53 10.16 -18.42
CA THR A 365 7.25 9.90 -19.68
C THR A 365 8.03 8.58 -19.60
N GLN A 366 8.75 8.33 -18.52
CA GLN A 366 9.50 7.09 -18.29
C GLN A 366 8.58 5.86 -18.29
N THR A 367 7.42 5.97 -17.62
CA THR A 367 6.42 4.89 -17.57
C THR A 367 5.89 4.56 -18.96
N VAL A 368 5.57 5.56 -19.77
CA VAL A 368 5.11 5.39 -21.16
C VAL A 368 6.19 4.77 -22.03
N GLN A 369 7.46 5.24 -21.92
CA GLN A 369 8.59 4.69 -22.67
C GLN A 369 8.88 3.22 -22.33
N ALA A 370 8.83 2.85 -21.05
CA ALA A 370 9.03 1.47 -20.61
C ALA A 370 7.97 0.51 -21.23
N LYS A 371 6.73 0.97 -21.40
CA LYS A 371 5.68 0.18 -22.07
C LYS A 371 5.91 0.08 -23.58
N TYR A 372 6.41 1.11 -24.22
CA TYR A 372 6.79 1.07 -25.63
C TYR A 372 7.89 0.01 -25.87
N GLU A 373 8.93 0.02 -25.06
CA GLU A 373 10.03 -0.97 -25.12
C GLU A 373 9.50 -2.40 -24.94
N PHE A 374 8.63 -2.64 -23.96
CA PHE A 374 8.03 -3.96 -23.70
C PHE A 374 7.22 -4.49 -24.88
N VAL A 375 6.35 -3.67 -25.47
CA VAL A 375 5.53 -4.04 -26.64
C VAL A 375 6.43 -4.33 -27.86
N PHE A 376 7.44 -3.52 -28.09
CA PHE A 376 8.38 -3.74 -29.18
C PHE A 376 9.24 -4.99 -29.00
N ARG A 377 9.77 -5.26 -27.81
CA ARG A 377 10.50 -6.49 -27.50
C ARG A 377 9.66 -7.74 -27.72
N SER A 378 8.40 -7.73 -27.25
CA SER A 378 7.50 -8.86 -27.45
C SER A 378 7.20 -9.10 -28.94
N LYS A 379 7.06 -8.05 -29.75
CA LYS A 379 6.92 -8.14 -31.21
C LYS A 379 8.14 -8.78 -31.87
N ILE A 380 9.35 -8.36 -31.49
CA ILE A 380 10.60 -8.90 -32.02
C ILE A 380 10.71 -10.40 -31.68
N LEU A 381 10.45 -10.78 -30.43
CA LEU A 381 10.48 -12.19 -30.00
C LEU A 381 9.45 -13.04 -30.74
N TYR A 382 8.25 -12.52 -31.00
CA TYR A 382 7.21 -13.19 -31.78
C TYR A 382 7.63 -13.40 -33.24
N PHE A 383 8.27 -12.40 -33.86
CA PHE A 383 8.79 -12.51 -35.25
C PHE A 383 9.94 -13.50 -35.37
N TYR A 384 10.84 -13.58 -34.40
CA TYR A 384 11.96 -14.55 -34.41
C TYR A 384 11.52 -15.99 -34.14
N ARG A 385 10.49 -16.20 -33.32
CA ARG A 385 9.91 -17.55 -33.08
C ARG A 385 8.97 -18.03 -34.20
N GLY A 386 8.39 -17.14 -34.99
CA GLY A 386 7.46 -17.48 -36.08
C GLY A 386 8.10 -17.79 -37.42
N LYS A 387 9.44 -17.69 -37.57
CA LYS A 387 10.13 -18.20 -38.75
C LYS A 387 10.62 -19.63 -38.45
N PRO A 388 10.13 -20.66 -39.18
CA PRO A 388 10.80 -21.96 -39.15
C PRO A 388 12.25 -21.74 -39.55
N LEU A 389 13.19 -22.21 -38.72
CA LEU A 389 14.58 -22.39 -39.12
C LEU A 389 14.59 -23.25 -40.40
N GLN A 390 14.74 -22.60 -41.56
CA GLN A 390 15.16 -23.31 -42.77
C GLN A 390 16.64 -23.66 -42.57
N LEU A 391 16.88 -24.91 -42.10
CA LEU A 391 18.15 -25.61 -42.25
C LEU A 391 18.17 -26.26 -43.61
#